data_024026ca58fee1dd621445e3fd4034bf
#
_entry.id   024026ca58fee1dd621445e3fd4034bf
#
_cell.length_a   1.000
_cell.length_b   1.000
_cell.length_c   1.000
_cell.angle_alpha   90.00
_cell.angle_beta   90.00
_cell.angle_gamma   90.00
#
_symmetry.space_group_name_H-M   'P 1'
#
loop_
_entity.id
_entity.type
_entity.pdbx_description
1 polymer ?
#
loop_
_entity_poly.entity_id
_entity_poly.type
_entity_poly.pdbx_seq_one_letter_code
_entity_poly.pdbx_strand_id
1 'polypeptide(L)'
;VNGRLQPAINSRLTSASAIPFGVFSDERKKGPMLLVRVIAMFSALALTFLPAYAQKLHEISVVVEGTERRAVVVNDLGPDRNTPVVIVLHGGQGSADVQRERSGFDGLAVSEGFTVVYPEGAEWAPGRHAWNTGFLMRRQVGEANDIAYLDAVIDLLIRDHGADPRKIFMTGGSNGAMMTLVYATQRAERLAAIAPVVGAMFSFDTKPSRPLPIMLINGGQDNEVPSEGGFSRNPLVSRNQAAPYKSLAETVQFWTAANRSLTPPVITQSGSVTTSVYRAPSDGAVTISVVDDVGGHGWPGTQARRQGNNPIQSFDGAERVWEFFETQSGTP
;
A
#
# COMPACT_ATOMS: atom_id res chain seq x y z
N VAL A 1 -52.18 37.19 -5.48
CA VAL A 1 -51.85 38.60 -5.26
C VAL A 1 -50.36 38.73 -5.42
N ASN A 2 -49.95 38.92 -6.59
CA ASN A 2 -49.27 40.04 -7.25
C ASN A 2 -48.05 40.63 -6.50
N GLY A 3 -46.91 40.65 -7.25
CA GLY A 3 -45.90 41.64 -7.18
C GLY A 3 -44.57 41.25 -7.77
N ARG A 4 -44.46 41.30 -9.10
CA ARG A 4 -43.18 41.44 -9.87
C ARG A 4 -42.57 42.79 -9.53
N LEU A 5 -41.21 42.86 -9.66
CA LEU A 5 -40.48 43.89 -10.39
C LEU A 5 -38.94 43.60 -10.39
N GLN A 6 -38.38 43.27 -11.53
CA GLN A 6 -37.11 43.79 -12.04
C GLN A 6 -37.41 45.13 -12.75
N PRO A 7 -36.45 45.99 -13.13
CA PRO A 7 -35.17 45.82 -13.78
C PRO A 7 -34.11 46.83 -13.30
N ALA A 8 -32.93 47.08 -13.83
CA ALA A 8 -32.38 47.25 -15.14
C ALA A 8 -30.84 47.48 -15.08
N ILE A 9 -30.25 47.02 -16.10
CA ILE A 9 -29.07 47.37 -16.85
C ILE A 9 -28.58 48.82 -16.73
N ASN A 10 -27.27 49.08 -16.54
CA ASN A 10 -26.56 50.01 -17.43
C ASN A 10 -25.06 49.80 -17.51
N SER A 11 -24.65 49.66 -18.76
CA SER A 11 -23.31 49.72 -19.37
C SER A 11 -22.71 51.10 -19.28
N ARG A 12 -21.39 51.23 -19.16
CA ARG A 12 -20.60 52.18 -19.97
C ARG A 12 -19.11 51.83 -20.00
N LEU A 13 -18.64 51.63 -21.22
CA LEU A 13 -17.30 51.72 -21.72
C LEU A 13 -16.82 53.18 -21.76
N THR A 14 -15.52 53.40 -21.54
CA THR A 14 -14.68 54.46 -22.18
C THR A 14 -13.25 54.23 -21.63
N SER A 15 -12.17 54.33 -22.28
CA SER A 15 -11.63 54.53 -23.60
C SER A 15 -10.11 54.71 -23.42
N ALA A 16 -9.39 54.30 -24.38
CA ALA A 16 -7.93 54.32 -24.50
C ALA A 16 -7.37 55.74 -24.53
N SER A 17 -6.09 55.93 -24.14
CA SER A 17 -5.21 56.92 -24.73
C SER A 17 -3.77 56.44 -24.78
N ALA A 18 -3.23 56.41 -26.00
CA ALA A 18 -1.86 56.19 -26.35
C ALA A 18 -1.17 57.55 -26.58
N ILE A 19 0.19 57.51 -26.76
CA ILE A 19 1.07 58.45 -27.49
C ILE A 19 2.01 59.26 -26.56
N PRO A 20 3.26 59.63 -26.99
CA PRO A 20 4.03 59.23 -28.18
C PRO A 20 5.56 58.96 -27.96
N PHE A 21 6.16 58.54 -29.06
CA PHE A 21 7.60 58.50 -29.38
C PHE A 21 8.32 59.85 -29.24
N GLY A 22 9.54 59.84 -28.72
CA GLY A 22 10.53 60.90 -28.83
C GLY A 22 11.86 60.35 -29.30
N VAL A 23 12.18 60.67 -30.54
CA VAL A 23 13.48 60.46 -31.17
C VAL A 23 14.38 61.69 -30.83
N PHE A 24 15.60 61.44 -30.34
CA PHE A 24 16.70 62.41 -30.49
C PHE A 24 18.03 61.70 -30.71
N SER A 25 18.73 62.31 -31.62
CA SER A 25 19.94 61.98 -32.37
C SER A 25 21.23 61.95 -31.57
N ASP A 26 22.08 61.08 -32.05
CA ASP A 26 23.52 61.05 -32.36
C ASP A 26 24.40 62.18 -31.83
N GLU A 27 25.42 61.85 -31.05
CA GLU A 27 26.75 62.43 -31.14
C GLU A 27 27.85 61.44 -30.67
N ARG A 28 28.78 61.24 -31.60
CA ARG A 28 30.03 60.50 -31.48
C ARG A 28 31.05 61.24 -30.63
N LYS A 29 31.64 60.59 -29.63
CA LYS A 29 33.00 60.86 -29.18
C LYS A 29 33.78 59.59 -28.97
N LYS A 30 34.87 59.45 -29.70
CA LYS A 30 35.91 58.42 -29.68
C LYS A 30 36.73 58.55 -28.38
N GLY A 31 36.94 57.47 -27.65
CA GLY A 31 37.94 57.32 -26.58
C GLY A 31 38.36 55.86 -26.47
N PRO A 32 39.55 55.48 -25.97
CA PRO A 32 40.31 54.32 -26.41
C PRO A 32 39.82 52.99 -25.89
N MET A 33 40.02 51.98 -26.74
CA MET A 33 39.76 50.54 -26.49
C MET A 33 40.44 50.04 -25.21
N LEU A 34 39.67 49.76 -24.18
CA LEU A 34 40.09 48.91 -23.09
C LEU A 34 39.57 47.50 -23.36
N LEU A 35 40.50 46.62 -23.68
CA LEU A 35 40.24 45.20 -23.95
C LEU A 35 39.85 44.48 -22.65
N VAL A 36 38.58 44.47 -22.31
CA VAL A 36 38.06 43.65 -21.19
C VAL A 36 37.89 42.23 -21.73
N ARG A 37 38.83 41.35 -21.36
CA ARG A 37 38.66 39.89 -21.51
C ARG A 37 37.54 39.45 -20.58
N VAL A 38 36.36 39.22 -21.14
CA VAL A 38 35.29 38.50 -20.46
C VAL A 38 35.69 37.02 -20.45
N ILE A 39 36.20 36.56 -19.32
CA ILE A 39 36.35 35.13 -19.04
C ILE A 39 34.93 34.61 -18.79
N ALA A 40 34.33 33.99 -19.81
CA ALA A 40 33.13 33.20 -19.64
C ALA A 40 33.49 31.96 -18.82
N MET A 41 33.23 32.01 -17.53
CA MET A 41 33.18 30.81 -16.69
C MET A 41 31.97 29.98 -17.14
N PHE A 42 32.21 29.02 -18.01
CA PHE A 42 31.30 27.92 -18.19
C PHE A 42 31.33 27.09 -16.91
N SER A 43 30.41 27.38 -15.99
CA SER A 43 30.04 26.44 -14.94
C SER A 43 29.37 25.26 -15.65
N ALA A 44 30.15 24.22 -15.94
CA ALA A 44 29.64 22.93 -16.32
C ALA A 44 28.87 22.39 -15.12
N LEU A 45 27.55 22.60 -15.10
CA LEU A 45 26.62 21.90 -14.22
C LEU A 45 26.67 20.44 -14.67
N ALA A 46 27.56 19.67 -14.06
CA ALA A 46 27.55 18.21 -14.19
C ALA A 46 26.22 17.75 -13.58
N LEU A 47 25.18 17.65 -14.41
CA LEU A 47 24.06 16.80 -14.13
C LEU A 47 24.64 15.38 -14.05
N THR A 48 24.94 14.93 -12.85
CA THR A 48 25.13 13.52 -12.57
C THR A 48 23.77 12.88 -12.88
N PHE A 49 23.65 12.35 -14.09
CA PHE A 49 22.64 11.36 -14.40
C PHE A 49 22.93 10.18 -13.46
N LEU A 50 22.24 10.12 -12.33
CA LEU A 50 22.09 8.87 -11.62
C LEU A 50 21.54 7.89 -12.67
N PRO A 51 22.19 6.74 -12.91
CA PRO A 51 21.62 5.76 -13.81
C PRO A 51 20.22 5.49 -13.28
N ALA A 52 19.20 5.69 -14.10
CA ALA A 52 17.88 5.17 -13.80
C ALA A 52 18.10 3.67 -13.58
N TYR A 53 18.05 3.24 -12.32
CA TYR A 53 18.06 1.83 -12.00
C TYR A 53 16.81 1.27 -12.68
N ALA A 54 17.03 0.62 -13.82
CA ALA A 54 15.97 -0.13 -14.47
C ALA A 54 15.45 -1.10 -13.41
N GLN A 55 14.19 -0.95 -13.02
CA GLN A 55 13.54 -1.86 -12.09
C GLN A 55 13.77 -3.27 -12.62
N LYS A 56 14.48 -4.11 -11.86
CA LYS A 56 14.63 -5.50 -12.21
C LYS A 56 13.28 -6.17 -11.93
N LEU A 57 12.45 -6.19 -12.95
CA LEU A 57 11.15 -6.87 -12.96
C LEU A 57 11.33 -8.23 -13.59
N HIS A 58 10.96 -9.29 -12.91
CA HIS A 58 10.92 -10.64 -13.45
C HIS A 58 9.84 -11.47 -12.74
N GLU A 59 9.55 -12.64 -13.30
CA GLU A 59 8.64 -13.59 -12.69
C GLU A 59 9.44 -14.75 -12.10
N ILE A 60 8.96 -15.25 -10.97
CA ILE A 60 9.37 -16.53 -10.39
C ILE A 60 8.17 -17.47 -10.40
N SER A 61 8.42 -18.77 -10.43
CA SER A 61 7.37 -19.78 -10.28
C SER A 61 7.77 -20.87 -9.29
N VAL A 62 6.78 -21.43 -8.63
CA VAL A 62 6.93 -22.58 -7.75
C VAL A 62 5.83 -23.59 -8.03
N VAL A 63 6.14 -24.88 -7.89
CA VAL A 63 5.17 -25.96 -8.04
C VAL A 63 4.72 -26.44 -6.67
N VAL A 64 3.42 -26.37 -6.39
CA VAL A 64 2.81 -26.83 -5.15
C VAL A 64 1.69 -27.81 -5.47
N GLU A 65 1.77 -29.01 -4.92
CA GLU A 65 0.80 -30.08 -5.15
C GLU A 65 0.51 -30.32 -6.66
N GLY A 66 1.57 -30.23 -7.47
CA GLY A 66 1.49 -30.44 -8.93
C GLY A 66 0.97 -29.25 -9.73
N THR A 67 0.66 -28.12 -9.09
CA THR A 67 0.22 -26.89 -9.75
C THR A 67 1.33 -25.85 -9.73
N GLU A 68 1.72 -25.36 -10.91
CA GLU A 68 2.64 -24.23 -11.04
C GLU A 68 1.91 -22.92 -10.78
N ARG A 69 2.52 -22.08 -9.93
CA ARG A 69 2.01 -20.74 -9.60
C ARG A 69 3.12 -19.72 -9.65
N ARG A 70 2.83 -18.55 -10.19
CA ARG A 70 3.79 -17.47 -10.39
C ARG A 70 3.74 -16.40 -9.31
N ALA A 71 4.84 -15.68 -9.16
CA ALA A 71 4.88 -14.39 -8.47
C ALA A 71 5.72 -13.40 -9.27
N VAL A 72 5.35 -12.12 -9.22
CA VAL A 72 6.11 -11.03 -9.84
C VAL A 72 7.05 -10.44 -8.80
N VAL A 73 8.33 -10.31 -9.16
CA VAL A 73 9.39 -9.76 -8.29
C VAL A 73 9.87 -8.44 -8.87
N VAL A 74 9.94 -7.41 -8.04
CA VAL A 74 10.43 -6.08 -8.41
C VAL A 74 11.57 -5.70 -7.49
N ASN A 75 12.60 -5.06 -8.06
CA ASN A 75 13.81 -4.63 -7.38
C ASN A 75 14.56 -5.79 -6.70
N ASP A 76 14.72 -6.92 -7.43
CA ASP A 76 15.57 -8.03 -6.97
C ASP A 76 17.02 -7.59 -6.91
N LEU A 77 17.56 -7.50 -5.70
CA LEU A 77 18.92 -7.02 -5.43
C LEU A 77 19.97 -8.15 -5.49
N GLY A 78 19.51 -9.40 -5.70
CA GLY A 78 20.35 -10.59 -5.88
C GLY A 78 20.81 -11.25 -4.57
N PRO A 79 21.43 -12.43 -4.66
CA PRO A 79 21.57 -13.38 -3.55
C PRO A 79 22.46 -12.91 -2.39
N ASP A 80 23.34 -11.94 -2.62
CA ASP A 80 24.36 -11.56 -1.63
C ASP A 80 23.96 -10.34 -0.76
N ARG A 81 22.70 -9.89 -0.82
CA ARG A 81 22.32 -8.60 -0.26
C ARG A 81 21.65 -8.64 1.12
N ASN A 82 21.18 -9.78 1.62
CA ASN A 82 20.36 -9.86 2.84
C ASN A 82 19.22 -8.83 2.85
N THR A 83 18.45 -8.83 1.77
CA THR A 83 17.49 -7.77 1.46
C THR A 83 16.20 -7.96 2.24
N PRO A 84 15.59 -6.90 2.79
CA PRO A 84 14.21 -6.94 3.25
C PRO A 84 13.28 -7.28 2.08
N VAL A 85 12.25 -8.09 2.36
CA VAL A 85 11.24 -8.47 1.35
C VAL A 85 9.84 -8.09 1.85
N VAL A 86 9.08 -7.41 0.99
CA VAL A 86 7.67 -7.13 1.21
C VAL A 86 6.83 -7.96 0.26
N ILE A 87 6.04 -8.87 0.81
CA ILE A 87 5.08 -9.70 0.06
C ILE A 87 3.73 -8.99 0.07
N VAL A 88 3.17 -8.70 -1.13
CA VAL A 88 1.96 -7.90 -1.28
C VAL A 88 0.87 -8.73 -1.97
N LEU A 89 -0.13 -9.17 -1.21
CA LEU A 89 -1.19 -10.05 -1.70
C LEU A 89 -2.35 -9.25 -2.31
N HIS A 90 -2.77 -9.63 -3.52
CA HIS A 90 -3.90 -8.97 -4.20
C HIS A 90 -5.25 -9.29 -3.55
N GLY A 91 -6.24 -8.44 -3.77
CA GLY A 91 -7.62 -8.67 -3.36
C GLY A 91 -8.34 -9.72 -4.21
N GLY A 92 -9.49 -10.17 -3.76
CA GLY A 92 -10.33 -11.11 -4.52
C GLY A 92 -10.67 -10.59 -5.92
N GLN A 93 -10.66 -11.47 -6.93
CA GLN A 93 -10.84 -11.15 -8.35
C GLN A 93 -9.71 -10.26 -8.95
N GLY A 94 -8.61 -10.08 -8.23
CA GLY A 94 -7.42 -9.38 -8.67
C GLY A 94 -6.40 -10.30 -9.34
N SER A 95 -5.18 -9.80 -9.48
CA SER A 95 -3.99 -10.52 -9.92
C SER A 95 -2.73 -9.87 -9.35
N ALA A 96 -1.59 -10.55 -9.46
CA ALA A 96 -0.28 -10.01 -9.09
C ALA A 96 -0.02 -8.67 -9.80
N ASP A 97 -0.24 -8.62 -11.13
CA ASP A 97 -0.01 -7.42 -11.92
C ASP A 97 -0.90 -6.25 -11.50
N VAL A 98 -2.19 -6.50 -11.28
CA VAL A 98 -3.12 -5.45 -10.82
C VAL A 98 -2.72 -4.91 -9.44
N GLN A 99 -2.26 -5.77 -8.54
CA GLN A 99 -1.81 -5.33 -7.22
C GLN A 99 -0.52 -4.52 -7.33
N ARG A 100 0.42 -4.96 -8.15
CA ARG A 100 1.67 -4.26 -8.43
C ARG A 100 1.43 -2.84 -8.94
N GLU A 101 0.61 -2.70 -9.99
CA GLU A 101 0.31 -1.39 -10.60
C GLU A 101 -0.38 -0.41 -9.65
N ARG A 102 -1.07 -0.90 -8.63
CA ARG A 102 -1.93 -0.09 -7.77
C ARG A 102 -1.37 0.15 -6.38
N SER A 103 -0.49 -0.70 -5.90
CA SER A 103 -0.06 -0.65 -4.50
C SER A 103 0.90 0.49 -4.18
N GLY A 104 1.64 1.00 -5.17
CA GLY A 104 2.67 2.03 -4.98
C GLY A 104 4.03 1.47 -4.53
N PHE A 105 4.16 0.18 -4.28
CA PHE A 105 5.41 -0.38 -3.73
C PHE A 105 6.58 -0.43 -4.72
N ASP A 106 6.35 -0.47 -6.04
CA ASP A 106 7.45 -0.59 -7.02
C ASP A 106 8.48 0.54 -6.89
N GLY A 107 8.01 1.78 -6.89
CA GLY A 107 8.86 2.95 -6.74
C GLY A 107 9.51 3.02 -5.36
N LEU A 108 8.75 2.70 -4.33
CA LEU A 108 9.21 2.69 -2.95
C LEU A 108 10.29 1.62 -2.70
N ALA A 109 10.14 0.43 -3.31
CA ALA A 109 11.14 -0.63 -3.22
C ALA A 109 12.51 -0.20 -3.79
N VAL A 110 12.50 0.58 -4.87
CA VAL A 110 13.73 1.12 -5.47
C VAL A 110 14.34 2.20 -4.58
N SER A 111 13.54 3.14 -4.05
CA SER A 111 14.05 4.24 -3.23
C SER A 111 14.57 3.77 -1.87
N GLU A 112 13.90 2.81 -1.25
CA GLU A 112 14.19 2.32 0.10
C GLU A 112 15.09 1.06 0.13
N GLY A 113 15.33 0.44 -1.02
CA GLY A 113 16.29 -0.67 -1.14
C GLY A 113 15.78 -1.99 -0.59
N PHE A 114 14.51 -2.32 -0.80
CA PHE A 114 13.93 -3.63 -0.50
C PHE A 114 13.43 -4.32 -1.78
N THR A 115 13.21 -5.62 -1.71
CA THR A 115 12.53 -6.38 -2.79
C THR A 115 11.04 -6.45 -2.49
N VAL A 116 10.20 -6.16 -3.50
CA VAL A 116 8.75 -6.39 -3.39
C VAL A 116 8.33 -7.56 -4.27
N VAL A 117 7.44 -8.39 -3.72
CA VAL A 117 6.96 -9.61 -4.37
C VAL A 117 5.43 -9.62 -4.37
N TYR A 118 4.86 -9.90 -5.54
CA TYR A 118 3.43 -10.01 -5.75
C TYR A 118 3.07 -11.43 -6.16
N PRO A 119 2.75 -12.31 -5.21
CA PRO A 119 2.28 -13.66 -5.53
C PRO A 119 0.91 -13.64 -6.19
N GLU A 120 0.64 -14.62 -7.07
CA GLU A 120 -0.65 -14.80 -7.72
C GLU A 120 -1.49 -15.83 -6.95
N GLY A 121 -2.69 -15.47 -6.57
CA GLY A 121 -3.67 -16.36 -5.98
C GLY A 121 -4.13 -17.46 -6.95
N ALA A 122 -4.93 -18.41 -6.48
CA ALA A 122 -5.48 -19.45 -7.34
C ALA A 122 -6.47 -18.85 -8.37
N GLU A 123 -6.33 -19.25 -9.62
CA GLU A 123 -7.24 -18.83 -10.70
C GLU A 123 -8.57 -19.60 -10.57
N TRP A 124 -9.68 -18.88 -10.64
CA TRP A 124 -11.01 -19.46 -10.60
C TRP A 124 -11.89 -19.10 -11.81
N ALA A 125 -11.46 -18.10 -12.57
CA ALA A 125 -11.99 -17.74 -13.88
C ALA A 125 -10.89 -17.02 -14.66
N PRO A 126 -10.91 -16.96 -15.98
CA PRO A 126 -9.86 -16.38 -16.80
C PRO A 126 -9.44 -14.99 -16.31
N GLY A 127 -8.17 -14.86 -15.87
CA GLY A 127 -7.59 -13.64 -15.34
C GLY A 127 -8.18 -13.17 -13.98
N ARG A 128 -8.90 -14.03 -13.26
CA ARG A 128 -9.45 -13.74 -11.93
C ARG A 128 -8.91 -14.71 -10.90
N HIS A 129 -8.22 -14.17 -9.92
CA HIS A 129 -7.56 -14.94 -8.87
C HIS A 129 -8.09 -14.56 -7.50
N ALA A 130 -7.97 -15.46 -6.54
CA ALA A 130 -8.32 -15.24 -5.15
C ALA A 130 -7.50 -16.16 -4.24
N TRP A 131 -7.52 -15.85 -2.95
CA TRP A 131 -6.89 -16.62 -1.88
C TRP A 131 -7.93 -17.47 -1.14
N ASN A 132 -7.58 -18.71 -0.89
CA ASN A 132 -8.39 -19.62 -0.08
C ASN A 132 -8.18 -19.31 1.41
N THR A 133 -9.02 -18.44 1.94
CA THR A 133 -9.04 -18.11 3.37
C THR A 133 -9.90 -19.06 4.22
N GLY A 134 -10.42 -20.12 3.61
CA GLY A 134 -11.33 -21.07 4.24
C GLY A 134 -12.80 -20.65 4.27
N PHE A 135 -13.11 -19.34 4.23
CA PHE A 135 -14.46 -18.81 4.41
C PHE A 135 -14.91 -17.83 3.32
N LEU A 136 -14.00 -17.11 2.70
CA LEU A 136 -14.29 -16.26 1.55
C LEU A 136 -13.69 -16.90 0.31
N MET A 137 -14.43 -16.85 -0.82
CA MET A 137 -14.02 -17.40 -2.12
C MET A 137 -13.74 -18.91 -2.13
N ARG A 138 -14.03 -19.65 -1.05
CA ARG A 138 -13.77 -21.11 -0.96
C ARG A 138 -14.37 -21.91 -2.11
N ARG A 139 -15.57 -21.54 -2.55
CA ARG A 139 -16.24 -22.23 -3.66
C ARG A 139 -15.53 -22.01 -5.02
N GLN A 140 -14.82 -20.91 -5.14
CA GLN A 140 -14.14 -20.51 -6.38
C GLN A 140 -12.73 -21.11 -6.46
N VAL A 141 -11.95 -21.00 -5.41
CA VAL A 141 -10.54 -21.43 -5.39
C VAL A 141 -10.34 -22.84 -4.81
N GLY A 142 -11.43 -23.48 -4.37
CA GLY A 142 -11.44 -24.88 -4.00
C GLY A 142 -10.46 -25.25 -2.90
N GLU A 143 -9.62 -26.24 -3.19
CA GLU A 143 -8.63 -26.83 -2.30
C GLU A 143 -7.25 -26.20 -2.44
N ALA A 144 -7.12 -25.01 -3.06
CA ALA A 144 -5.83 -24.36 -3.23
C ALA A 144 -5.09 -24.21 -1.90
N ASN A 145 -3.86 -24.76 -1.84
CA ASN A 145 -3.01 -24.70 -0.66
C ASN A 145 -2.14 -23.46 -0.70
N ASP A 146 -2.75 -22.31 -0.37
CA ASP A 146 -2.05 -21.01 -0.41
C ASP A 146 -0.98 -20.88 0.66
N ILE A 147 -1.10 -21.60 1.79
CA ILE A 147 -0.04 -21.63 2.82
C ILE A 147 1.21 -22.27 2.25
N ALA A 148 1.11 -23.46 1.66
CA ALA A 148 2.27 -24.13 1.05
C ALA A 148 2.85 -23.32 -0.12
N TYR A 149 2.00 -22.64 -0.89
CA TYR A 149 2.47 -21.78 -1.97
C TYR A 149 3.30 -20.60 -1.45
N LEU A 150 2.81 -19.89 -0.45
CA LEU A 150 3.52 -18.76 0.16
C LEU A 150 4.80 -19.23 0.88
N ASP A 151 4.78 -20.40 1.53
CA ASP A 151 5.97 -21.03 2.09
C ASP A 151 7.03 -21.28 1.00
N ALA A 152 6.63 -21.86 -0.14
CA ALA A 152 7.53 -22.14 -1.26
C ALA A 152 8.10 -20.87 -1.91
N VAL A 153 7.30 -19.81 -2.04
CA VAL A 153 7.75 -18.49 -2.52
C VAL A 153 8.81 -17.92 -1.57
N ILE A 154 8.56 -17.91 -0.26
CA ILE A 154 9.51 -17.41 0.73
C ILE A 154 10.81 -18.22 0.73
N ASP A 155 10.73 -19.57 0.61
CA ASP A 155 11.92 -20.44 0.54
C ASP A 155 12.76 -20.15 -0.69
N LEU A 156 12.11 -19.92 -1.85
CA LEU A 156 12.80 -19.54 -3.08
C LEU A 156 13.51 -18.18 -2.94
N LEU A 157 12.83 -17.20 -2.36
CA LEU A 157 13.39 -15.85 -2.15
C LEU A 157 14.61 -15.88 -1.22
N ILE A 158 14.55 -16.65 -0.15
CA ILE A 158 15.68 -16.82 0.79
C ILE A 158 16.85 -17.53 0.11
N ARG A 159 16.58 -18.62 -0.60
CA ARG A 159 17.61 -19.47 -1.20
C ARG A 159 18.29 -18.80 -2.38
N ASP A 160 17.52 -18.18 -3.30
CA ASP A 160 18.00 -17.80 -4.62
C ASP A 160 18.04 -16.28 -4.86
N HIS A 161 17.33 -15.49 -4.06
CA HIS A 161 17.18 -14.03 -4.24
C HIS A 161 17.72 -13.19 -3.08
N GLY A 162 18.40 -13.78 -2.11
CA GLY A 162 19.09 -13.06 -1.03
C GLY A 162 18.16 -12.37 -0.03
N ALA A 163 16.95 -12.88 0.14
CA ALA A 163 16.05 -12.37 1.17
C ALA A 163 16.60 -12.67 2.58
N ASP A 164 16.64 -11.68 3.46
CA ASP A 164 16.93 -11.89 4.88
C ASP A 164 15.72 -12.57 5.55
N PRO A 165 15.84 -13.82 6.05
CA PRO A 165 14.72 -14.51 6.68
C PRO A 165 14.15 -13.79 7.91
N ARG A 166 14.89 -12.86 8.49
CA ARG A 166 14.44 -12.03 9.63
C ARG A 166 13.70 -10.77 9.18
N LYS A 167 13.65 -10.49 7.86
CA LYS A 167 13.07 -9.27 7.28
C LYS A 167 12.07 -9.60 6.17
N ILE A 168 11.28 -10.63 6.37
CA ILE A 168 10.15 -10.98 5.49
C ILE A 168 8.90 -10.35 6.07
N PHE A 169 8.31 -9.45 5.32
CA PHE A 169 7.09 -8.73 5.66
C PHE A 169 5.94 -9.13 4.75
N MET A 170 4.72 -9.09 5.26
CA MET A 170 3.55 -9.41 4.44
C MET A 170 2.43 -8.40 4.62
N THR A 171 1.84 -7.99 3.52
CA THR A 171 0.67 -7.14 3.45
C THR A 171 -0.26 -7.62 2.33
N GLY A 172 -1.42 -7.03 2.24
CA GLY A 172 -2.37 -7.29 1.16
C GLY A 172 -3.66 -6.55 1.38
N GLY A 173 -4.48 -6.44 0.33
CA GLY A 173 -5.77 -5.77 0.37
C GLY A 173 -6.93 -6.76 0.39
N SER A 174 -7.99 -6.50 1.18
CA SER A 174 -9.23 -7.28 1.12
C SER A 174 -9.01 -8.79 1.34
N ASN A 175 -9.35 -9.65 0.37
CA ASN A 175 -9.08 -11.09 0.43
C ASN A 175 -7.57 -11.39 0.64
N GLY A 176 -6.65 -10.57 0.08
CA GLY A 176 -5.22 -10.68 0.35
C GLY A 176 -4.85 -10.31 1.79
N ALA A 177 -5.53 -9.33 2.39
CA ALA A 177 -5.37 -9.01 3.80
C ALA A 177 -5.86 -10.14 4.70
N MET A 178 -6.97 -10.78 4.33
CA MET A 178 -7.48 -11.97 5.04
C MET A 178 -6.50 -13.13 4.95
N MET A 179 -5.88 -13.33 3.76
CA MET A 179 -4.83 -14.35 3.61
C MET A 179 -3.57 -14.01 4.39
N THR A 180 -3.18 -12.74 4.47
CA THR A 180 -2.09 -12.27 5.34
C THR A 180 -2.35 -12.66 6.81
N LEU A 181 -3.58 -12.45 7.30
CA LEU A 181 -3.97 -12.83 8.67
C LEU A 181 -3.97 -14.36 8.87
N VAL A 182 -4.49 -15.11 7.89
CA VAL A 182 -4.47 -16.59 7.93
C VAL A 182 -3.04 -17.12 7.95
N TYR A 183 -2.20 -16.62 7.07
CA TYR A 183 -0.78 -17.01 7.02
C TYR A 183 -0.06 -16.67 8.32
N ALA A 184 -0.25 -15.47 8.84
CA ALA A 184 0.39 -15.01 10.07
C ALA A 184 -0.01 -15.82 11.32
N THR A 185 -1.25 -16.30 11.39
CA THR A 185 -1.67 -17.18 12.51
C THR A 185 -1.06 -18.58 12.43
N GLN A 186 -0.67 -19.05 11.23
CA GLN A 186 -0.11 -20.38 11.02
C GLN A 186 1.42 -20.39 10.87
N ARG A 187 2.03 -19.28 10.50
CA ARG A 187 3.44 -19.15 10.13
C ARG A 187 4.10 -17.88 10.69
N ALA A 188 3.73 -17.48 11.91
CA ALA A 188 4.27 -16.26 12.53
C ALA A 188 5.80 -16.24 12.55
N GLU A 189 6.43 -17.40 12.70
CA GLU A 189 7.89 -17.56 12.76
C GLU A 189 8.60 -17.19 11.46
N ARG A 190 7.87 -17.15 10.34
CA ARG A 190 8.42 -16.81 9.02
C ARG A 190 8.34 -15.33 8.67
N LEU A 191 7.67 -14.53 9.49
CA LEU A 191 7.40 -13.13 9.20
C LEU A 191 8.00 -12.20 10.26
N ALA A 192 8.56 -11.09 9.86
CA ALA A 192 9.02 -10.02 10.76
C ALA A 192 7.86 -9.15 11.25
N ALA A 193 6.93 -8.80 10.37
CA ALA A 193 5.70 -8.07 10.70
C ALA A 193 4.65 -8.24 9.57
N ILE A 194 3.40 -7.85 9.89
CA ILE A 194 2.30 -7.84 8.90
C ILE A 194 1.51 -6.54 8.94
N ALA A 195 0.95 -6.16 7.78
CA ALA A 195 0.08 -4.98 7.66
C ALA A 195 -1.14 -5.27 6.78
N PRO A 196 -2.17 -6.00 7.27
CA PRO A 196 -3.38 -6.26 6.49
C PRO A 196 -4.20 -4.98 6.29
N VAL A 197 -4.65 -4.74 5.04
CA VAL A 197 -5.37 -3.54 4.61
C VAL A 197 -6.80 -3.90 4.19
N VAL A 198 -7.80 -3.26 4.77
CA VAL A 198 -9.25 -3.45 4.54
C VAL A 198 -9.66 -4.93 4.55
N GLY A 199 -9.16 -5.67 5.53
CA GLY A 199 -9.43 -7.09 5.74
C GLY A 199 -10.03 -7.38 7.11
N ALA A 200 -10.46 -8.64 7.31
CA ALA A 200 -10.99 -9.12 8.58
C ALA A 200 -10.59 -10.59 8.82
N MET A 201 -10.66 -11.02 10.07
CA MET A 201 -10.59 -12.44 10.45
C MET A 201 -11.96 -13.08 10.38
N PHE A 202 -11.99 -14.40 10.21
CA PHE A 202 -13.22 -15.21 10.31
C PHE A 202 -13.28 -16.01 11.61
N SER A 203 -12.14 -16.43 12.11
CA SER A 203 -12.01 -17.28 13.28
C SER A 203 -10.80 -16.85 14.10
N PHE A 204 -10.81 -17.19 15.39
CA PHE A 204 -9.69 -17.03 16.32
C PHE A 204 -9.16 -18.38 16.83
N ASP A 205 -9.50 -19.48 16.13
CA ASP A 205 -9.15 -20.83 16.56
C ASP A 205 -7.65 -21.12 16.48
N THR A 206 -6.96 -20.48 15.50
CA THR A 206 -5.51 -20.58 15.35
C THR A 206 -4.83 -19.33 15.89
N LYS A 207 -3.88 -19.52 16.80
CA LYS A 207 -3.07 -18.44 17.37
C LYS A 207 -1.66 -18.46 16.77
N PRO A 208 -1.02 -17.31 16.57
CA PRO A 208 0.36 -17.26 16.11
C PRO A 208 1.30 -17.94 17.12
N SER A 209 2.32 -18.63 16.62
CA SER A 209 3.32 -19.37 17.43
C SER A 209 4.18 -18.45 18.31
N ARG A 210 4.27 -17.17 17.96
CA ARG A 210 4.98 -16.12 18.69
C ARG A 210 4.30 -14.76 18.53
N PRO A 211 4.60 -13.78 19.39
CA PRO A 211 4.21 -12.39 19.12
C PRO A 211 4.72 -11.92 17.76
N LEU A 212 3.85 -11.25 16.98
CA LEU A 212 4.15 -10.76 15.64
C LEU A 212 3.66 -9.32 15.49
N PRO A 213 4.53 -8.35 15.23
CA PRO A 213 4.13 -6.96 15.01
C PRO A 213 3.06 -6.84 13.91
N ILE A 214 2.00 -6.10 14.20
CA ILE A 214 0.87 -5.94 13.26
C ILE A 214 0.38 -4.51 13.22
N MET A 215 0.08 -4.02 11.99
CA MET A 215 -0.68 -2.79 11.75
C MET A 215 -1.92 -3.10 10.91
N LEU A 216 -3.09 -3.02 11.52
CA LEU A 216 -4.40 -3.16 10.88
C LEU A 216 -4.82 -1.82 10.28
N ILE A 217 -5.10 -1.76 8.97
CA ILE A 217 -5.57 -0.55 8.28
C ILE A 217 -6.98 -0.79 7.76
N ASN A 218 -7.97 -0.02 8.21
CA ASN A 218 -9.37 -0.19 7.86
C ASN A 218 -10.06 1.14 7.55
N GLY A 219 -11.06 1.10 6.68
CA GLY A 219 -11.97 2.22 6.43
C GLY A 219 -13.24 2.13 7.27
N GLY A 220 -13.62 3.24 7.92
CA GLY A 220 -14.84 3.32 8.73
C GLY A 220 -16.13 3.23 7.92
N GLN A 221 -16.08 3.52 6.61
CA GLN A 221 -17.19 3.43 5.66
C GLN A 221 -17.11 2.18 4.76
N ASP A 222 -16.33 1.18 5.14
CA ASP A 222 -16.18 -0.04 4.35
C ASP A 222 -17.45 -0.89 4.36
N ASN A 223 -18.09 -1.01 3.18
CA ASN A 223 -19.29 -1.81 2.99
C ASN A 223 -19.00 -3.26 2.54
N GLU A 224 -17.77 -3.54 2.13
CA GLU A 224 -17.37 -4.89 1.73
C GLU A 224 -16.82 -5.69 2.92
N VAL A 225 -16.07 -5.02 3.81
CA VAL A 225 -15.53 -5.58 5.05
C VAL A 225 -15.87 -4.64 6.22
N PRO A 226 -17.12 -4.68 6.69
CA PRO A 226 -17.57 -3.77 7.75
C PRO A 226 -16.75 -3.91 9.04
N SER A 227 -16.36 -2.78 9.63
CA SER A 227 -15.57 -2.75 10.88
C SER A 227 -16.30 -3.35 12.08
N GLU A 228 -17.62 -3.35 12.06
CA GLU A 228 -18.46 -4.02 13.06
C GLU A 228 -18.55 -5.54 12.88
N GLY A 229 -17.96 -6.09 11.80
CA GLY A 229 -18.02 -7.50 11.46
C GLY A 229 -19.33 -7.93 10.77
N GLY A 230 -19.64 -9.22 10.82
CA GLY A 230 -20.84 -9.75 10.18
C GLY A 230 -20.65 -10.09 8.71
N PHE A 231 -21.71 -10.02 7.93
CA PHE A 231 -21.65 -10.27 6.50
C PHE A 231 -21.44 -8.97 5.71
N SER A 232 -20.74 -9.09 4.60
CA SER A 232 -20.55 -7.96 3.66
C SER A 232 -21.91 -7.36 3.27
N ARG A 233 -21.97 -6.04 3.25
CA ARG A 233 -23.13 -5.30 2.73
C ARG A 233 -23.18 -5.29 1.20
N ASN A 234 -22.07 -5.67 0.54
CA ASN A 234 -22.02 -5.88 -0.91
C ASN A 234 -22.54 -7.29 -1.25
N PRO A 235 -23.68 -7.42 -1.98
CA PRO A 235 -24.25 -8.73 -2.31
C PRO A 235 -23.34 -9.64 -3.13
N LEU A 236 -22.42 -9.09 -3.92
CA LEU A 236 -21.44 -9.87 -4.68
C LEU A 236 -20.39 -10.51 -3.80
N VAL A 237 -20.04 -9.87 -2.67
CA VAL A 237 -19.10 -10.39 -1.68
C VAL A 237 -19.81 -11.36 -0.74
N SER A 238 -20.96 -10.97 -0.17
CA SER A 238 -21.68 -11.79 0.81
C SER A 238 -22.11 -13.16 0.29
N ARG A 239 -22.41 -13.29 -1.01
CA ARG A 239 -22.72 -14.59 -1.65
C ARG A 239 -21.55 -15.58 -1.65
N ASN A 240 -20.33 -15.07 -1.55
CA ASN A 240 -19.10 -15.85 -1.56
C ASN A 240 -18.52 -16.01 -0.14
N GLN A 241 -19.22 -15.52 0.88
CA GLN A 241 -18.83 -15.53 2.27
C GLN A 241 -19.56 -16.68 2.99
N ALA A 242 -18.78 -17.63 3.52
CA ALA A 242 -19.34 -18.83 4.19
C ALA A 242 -19.57 -18.62 5.70
N ALA A 243 -18.97 -17.58 6.29
CA ALA A 243 -19.08 -17.23 7.70
C ALA A 243 -19.03 -15.71 7.88
N PRO A 244 -19.58 -15.17 8.98
CA PRO A 244 -19.46 -13.75 9.28
C PRO A 244 -18.00 -13.36 9.57
N TYR A 245 -17.62 -12.14 9.18
CA TYR A 245 -16.37 -11.53 9.62
C TYR A 245 -16.39 -11.30 11.13
N LYS A 246 -15.25 -11.42 11.77
CA LYS A 246 -15.01 -10.85 13.09
C LYS A 246 -14.93 -9.34 12.98
N SER A 247 -15.40 -8.62 13.99
CA SER A 247 -15.27 -7.16 14.03
C SER A 247 -13.80 -6.74 14.13
N LEU A 248 -13.50 -5.51 13.74
CA LEU A 248 -12.17 -4.94 13.94
C LEU A 248 -11.79 -4.91 15.42
N ALA A 249 -12.74 -4.58 16.30
CA ALA A 249 -12.49 -4.56 17.75
C ALA A 249 -12.10 -5.95 18.29
N GLU A 250 -12.81 -7.02 17.89
CA GLU A 250 -12.45 -8.40 18.25
C GLU A 250 -11.09 -8.80 17.66
N THR A 251 -10.81 -8.39 16.42
CA THR A 251 -9.52 -8.64 15.75
C THR A 251 -8.37 -7.95 16.48
N VAL A 252 -8.53 -6.68 16.87
CA VAL A 252 -7.55 -5.94 17.68
C VAL A 252 -7.35 -6.60 19.03
N GLN A 253 -8.44 -7.02 19.70
CA GLN A 253 -8.36 -7.72 20.98
C GLN A 253 -7.60 -9.06 20.85
N PHE A 254 -7.83 -9.82 19.78
CA PHE A 254 -7.11 -11.08 19.51
C PHE A 254 -5.61 -10.82 19.37
N TRP A 255 -5.22 -9.85 18.52
CA TRP A 255 -3.82 -9.56 18.28
C TRP A 255 -3.12 -8.90 19.46
N THR A 256 -3.79 -8.03 20.22
CA THR A 256 -3.21 -7.48 21.46
C THR A 256 -2.93 -8.57 22.49
N ALA A 257 -3.83 -9.56 22.62
CA ALA A 257 -3.61 -10.70 23.49
C ALA A 257 -2.47 -11.61 23.00
N ALA A 258 -2.43 -11.92 21.68
CA ALA A 258 -1.37 -12.74 21.09
C ALA A 258 0.00 -12.08 21.19
N ASN A 259 0.04 -10.76 21.02
CA ASN A 259 1.25 -9.94 21.07
C ASN A 259 1.65 -9.49 22.48
N ARG A 260 0.85 -9.82 23.51
CA ARG A 260 1.08 -9.31 24.87
C ARG A 260 1.13 -7.78 24.91
N SER A 261 0.43 -7.13 23.98
CA SER A 261 0.41 -5.66 23.91
C SER A 261 -0.37 -5.08 25.09
N LEU A 262 0.13 -3.99 25.62
CA LEU A 262 -0.44 -3.34 26.81
C LEU A 262 -1.67 -2.51 26.44
N THR A 263 -2.65 -2.50 27.31
CA THR A 263 -3.80 -1.60 27.25
C THR A 263 -3.78 -0.66 28.45
N PRO A 264 -4.28 0.59 28.34
CA PRO A 264 -4.92 1.20 27.17
C PRO A 264 -3.93 1.60 26.07
N PRO A 265 -4.40 1.78 24.82
CA PRO A 265 -3.55 2.24 23.73
C PRO A 265 -3.19 3.73 23.87
N VAL A 266 -2.13 4.14 23.21
CA VAL A 266 -1.91 5.54 22.89
C VAL A 266 -2.72 5.84 21.62
N ILE A 267 -3.66 6.78 21.71
CA ILE A 267 -4.53 7.15 20.59
C ILE A 267 -4.11 8.51 20.06
N THR A 268 -3.95 8.61 18.75
CA THR A 268 -3.74 9.87 18.05
C THR A 268 -4.77 10.02 16.94
N GLN A 269 -5.20 11.25 16.66
CA GLN A 269 -6.11 11.56 15.58
C GLN A 269 -5.52 12.65 14.69
N SER A 270 -5.59 12.44 13.38
CA SER A 270 -5.17 13.40 12.36
C SER A 270 -6.23 13.43 11.26
N GLY A 271 -7.00 14.50 11.20
CA GLY A 271 -8.17 14.59 10.34
C GLY A 271 -9.18 13.47 10.65
N SER A 272 -9.51 12.69 9.65
CA SER A 272 -10.41 11.53 9.76
C SER A 272 -9.70 10.23 10.22
N VAL A 273 -8.37 10.27 10.40
CA VAL A 273 -7.60 9.07 10.73
C VAL A 273 -7.35 8.99 12.22
N THR A 274 -7.84 7.91 12.82
CA THR A 274 -7.56 7.52 14.21
C THR A 274 -6.52 6.40 14.22
N THR A 275 -5.41 6.59 14.93
CA THR A 275 -4.36 5.58 15.13
C THR A 275 -4.29 5.20 16.60
N SER A 276 -4.48 3.91 16.89
CA SER A 276 -4.38 3.32 18.23
C SER A 276 -3.15 2.42 18.30
N VAL A 277 -2.18 2.76 19.16
CA VAL A 277 -0.93 2.02 19.33
C VAL A 277 -0.92 1.30 20.66
N TYR A 278 -0.97 -0.01 20.62
CA TYR A 278 -0.87 -0.91 21.78
C TYR A 278 0.59 -1.36 21.90
N ARG A 279 1.34 -0.75 22.81
CA ARG A 279 2.74 -1.07 23.05
C ARG A 279 2.87 -2.42 23.76
N ALA A 280 4.00 -3.08 23.59
CA ALA A 280 4.30 -4.35 24.24
C ALA A 280 5.53 -4.25 25.12
N PRO A 281 5.70 -5.11 26.15
CA PRO A 281 6.98 -5.34 26.82
C PRO A 281 8.00 -5.98 25.86
N SER A 282 9.23 -6.16 26.32
CA SER A 282 10.34 -6.65 25.47
C SER A 282 10.13 -8.06 24.88
N ASP A 283 9.26 -8.87 25.51
CA ASP A 283 8.91 -10.22 25.04
C ASP A 283 7.59 -10.29 24.25
N GLY A 284 7.03 -9.14 23.91
CA GLY A 284 5.82 -8.98 23.13
C GLY A 284 6.07 -8.27 21.80
N ALA A 285 4.99 -7.95 21.10
CA ALA A 285 5.01 -7.21 19.84
C ALA A 285 3.95 -6.10 19.79
N VAL A 286 4.24 -5.03 19.06
CA VAL A 286 3.30 -3.91 18.90
C VAL A 286 2.07 -4.35 18.10
N THR A 287 0.91 -3.85 18.52
CA THR A 287 -0.34 -3.93 17.76
C THR A 287 -0.80 -2.52 17.46
N ILE A 288 -1.03 -2.20 16.19
CA ILE A 288 -1.50 -0.89 15.73
C ILE A 288 -2.82 -1.07 14.99
N SER A 289 -3.78 -0.20 15.28
CA SER A 289 -5.02 -0.07 14.50
C SER A 289 -5.10 1.33 13.92
N VAL A 290 -5.26 1.43 12.60
CA VAL A 290 -5.44 2.67 11.85
C VAL A 290 -6.81 2.62 11.18
N VAL A 291 -7.67 3.57 11.53
CA VAL A 291 -9.01 3.69 10.97
C VAL A 291 -9.18 5.07 10.35
N ASP A 292 -9.55 5.11 9.08
CA ASP A 292 -10.01 6.33 8.43
C ASP A 292 -11.54 6.36 8.43
N ASP A 293 -12.14 7.21 9.25
CA ASP A 293 -13.59 7.27 9.47
C ASP A 293 -14.41 7.56 8.21
N VAL A 294 -13.79 8.17 7.20
CA VAL A 294 -14.44 8.49 5.90
C VAL A 294 -14.00 7.56 4.77
N GLY A 295 -12.96 6.76 4.99
CA GLY A 295 -12.46 5.79 4.03
C GLY A 295 -13.38 4.58 3.90
N GLY A 296 -13.48 4.03 2.69
CA GLY A 296 -14.18 2.78 2.37
C GLY A 296 -13.23 1.66 1.98
N HIS A 297 -13.74 0.73 1.14
CA HIS A 297 -12.99 -0.46 0.72
C HIS A 297 -12.02 -0.14 -0.42
N GLY A 298 -10.74 -0.33 -0.21
CA GLY A 298 -9.71 -0.21 -1.23
C GLY A 298 -8.34 0.10 -0.67
N TRP A 299 -7.34 -0.10 -1.50
CA TRP A 299 -5.95 0.21 -1.13
C TRP A 299 -5.80 1.72 -0.93
N PRO A 300 -5.21 2.20 0.18
CA PRO A 300 -5.07 3.63 0.46
C PRO A 300 -4.24 4.36 -0.63
N GLY A 301 -4.66 5.59 -0.97
CA GLY A 301 -4.05 6.41 -2.02
C GLY A 301 -4.49 6.05 -3.46
N THR A 302 -5.32 5.01 -3.65
CA THR A 302 -5.78 4.60 -4.99
C THR A 302 -7.12 5.23 -5.35
N GLN A 303 -7.45 5.19 -6.65
CA GLN A 303 -8.77 5.60 -7.11
C GLN A 303 -9.82 4.50 -6.91
N ALA A 304 -11.07 4.90 -6.65
CA ALA A 304 -12.19 3.98 -6.52
C ALA A 304 -12.40 3.16 -7.81
N ARG A 305 -12.54 1.84 -7.67
CA ARG A 305 -12.86 0.95 -8.79
C ARG A 305 -14.36 0.92 -9.13
N ARG A 306 -15.20 1.25 -8.16
CA ARG A 306 -16.67 1.18 -8.27
C ARG A 306 -17.29 2.39 -7.57
N GLN A 307 -18.43 2.82 -8.06
CA GLN A 307 -19.20 3.88 -7.40
C GLN A 307 -19.60 3.43 -5.98
N GLY A 308 -19.44 4.33 -5.01
CA GLY A 308 -19.75 4.06 -3.60
C GLY A 308 -18.68 3.28 -2.83
N ASN A 309 -17.55 2.98 -3.46
CA ASN A 309 -16.39 2.38 -2.83
C ASN A 309 -15.23 3.39 -2.87
N ASN A 310 -15.14 4.23 -1.86
CA ASN A 310 -14.13 5.27 -1.77
C ASN A 310 -12.95 4.74 -0.96
N PRO A 311 -11.79 4.42 -1.58
CA PRO A 311 -10.60 4.04 -0.85
C PRO A 311 -10.19 5.15 0.13
N ILE A 312 -9.41 4.77 1.12
CA ILE A 312 -8.76 5.71 2.04
C ILE A 312 -7.91 6.69 1.21
N GLN A 313 -8.11 8.01 1.39
CA GLN A 313 -7.39 9.05 0.66
C GLN A 313 -6.50 9.91 1.57
N SER A 314 -6.50 9.64 2.87
CA SER A 314 -5.82 10.45 3.87
C SER A 314 -4.31 10.20 3.93
N PHE A 315 -3.84 9.12 3.32
CA PHE A 315 -2.44 8.74 3.25
C PHE A 315 -2.17 7.75 2.11
N ASP A 316 -0.90 7.61 1.71
CA ASP A 316 -0.44 6.55 0.80
C ASP A 316 -0.28 5.22 1.55
N GLY A 317 -0.79 4.14 0.96
CA GLY A 317 -0.79 2.82 1.59
C GLY A 317 0.58 2.18 1.63
N ALA A 318 1.38 2.31 0.57
CA ALA A 318 2.71 1.72 0.53
C ALA A 318 3.66 2.43 1.50
N GLU A 319 3.67 3.76 1.50
CA GLU A 319 4.47 4.56 2.42
C GLU A 319 4.13 4.23 3.88
N ARG A 320 2.84 4.22 4.22
CA ARG A 320 2.39 3.95 5.60
C ARG A 320 2.75 2.54 6.08
N VAL A 321 2.64 1.55 5.19
CA VAL A 321 3.00 0.16 5.49
C VAL A 321 4.53 0.01 5.61
N TRP A 322 5.30 0.64 4.71
CA TRP A 322 6.75 0.56 4.76
C TRP A 322 7.34 1.26 5.99
N GLU A 323 6.89 2.46 6.34
CA GLU A 323 7.27 3.15 7.58
C GLU A 323 7.12 2.23 8.81
N PHE A 324 6.02 1.47 8.87
CA PHE A 324 5.83 0.50 9.95
C PHE A 324 6.83 -0.66 9.85
N PHE A 325 7.02 -1.27 8.68
CA PHE A 325 7.92 -2.41 8.50
C PHE A 325 9.38 -2.05 8.76
N GLU A 326 9.81 -0.87 8.34
CA GLU A 326 11.15 -0.37 8.59
C GLU A 326 11.46 -0.33 10.08
N THR A 327 10.53 0.11 10.92
CA THR A 327 10.70 0.12 12.38
C THR A 327 10.85 -1.29 12.98
N GLN A 328 10.44 -2.34 12.27
CA GLN A 328 10.57 -3.74 12.69
C GLN A 328 11.82 -4.42 12.13
N SER A 329 12.52 -3.80 11.18
CA SER A 329 13.71 -4.36 10.51
C SER A 329 14.96 -4.41 11.43
N GLY A 330 14.97 -3.68 12.52
CA GLY A 330 16.09 -3.57 13.46
C GLY A 330 15.91 -4.36 14.77
N THR A 331 14.81 -5.11 14.92
CA THR A 331 14.56 -5.90 16.14
C THR A 331 15.30 -7.24 16.03
N PRO A 332 16.26 -7.55 16.93
CA PRO A 332 17.06 -8.77 16.90
C PRO A 332 16.25 -10.04 17.18
#